data_0a31c9414112236ab5ebd27bdb526f93
#
_entry.id   0a31c9414112236ab5ebd27bdb526f93
#
_cell.length_a   1.000
_cell.length_b   1.000
_cell.length_c   1.000
_cell.angle_alpha   90.00
_cell.angle_beta   90.00
_cell.angle_gamma   90.00
#
_symmetry.space_group_name_H-M   'P 1'
#
loop_
_entity.id
_entity.type
_entity.pdbx_description
1 polymer ?
#
loop_
_entity_poly.entity_id
_entity_poly.type
_entity_poly.pdbx_seq_one_letter_code
_entity_poly.pdbx_strand_id
1 'polypeptide(L)'
;LVHPTRDSPATTPPDLDDVRWLTSAAAIDILTQATALTGELTTRLKQLRGSLSPERARLVMQQVELRQRARDKFSAAERMFFTPTGLEQSTDEIVATYKAARFAGRTSVYDLCSGIGGDLVALAAVAEITGGTATGFDRDPIAAEFAAANARVFGCANVSIRADDVTSLDLAACDAWHLDPDRRPQGRRTTRVELHEPSAEAIDEMLARNPRAAIKLAPAATWPEAWNERAEWEWISRGRQCRQLVAWFGGLATHAGQHRATILSGNILSGIPGQGSGSAAHRLQFTAHTFVGPPGDEVPVASAVGRFIYEPDAAVLAAKLSGALAAAHNLSTVAAGIAYWTGDTPIDDPLLACFEVETVLPFDIKKLKALLRERHAGPLEIKVRGLDQNPAELRKRLDPQGTLPYTILLTRIDKRVTAIVGKRRGRDAFDG
;
A
#
# COMPACT_ATOMS: atom_id res chain seq x y z
N LEU A 1 2.41 -16.89 3.66
CA LEU A 1 1.03 -17.19 3.30
C LEU A 1 0.33 -17.76 4.52
N VAL A 2 -0.31 -16.93 5.31
CA VAL A 2 -1.27 -17.34 6.32
C VAL A 2 -2.58 -17.55 5.57
N HIS A 3 -3.08 -18.77 5.52
CA HIS A 3 -4.41 -19.08 4.99
C HIS A 3 -5.45 -18.31 5.82
N PRO A 4 -6.41 -17.62 5.19
CA PRO A 4 -7.54 -17.09 5.92
C PRO A 4 -8.39 -18.27 6.40
N THR A 5 -8.58 -18.35 7.70
CA THR A 5 -9.53 -19.26 8.36
C THR A 5 -10.94 -18.92 7.89
N ARG A 6 -11.65 -19.98 7.54
CA ARG A 6 -13.08 -20.20 7.28
C ARG A 6 -14.03 -19.08 7.69
N ASP A 7 -14.95 -18.83 6.77
CA ASP A 7 -16.31 -18.28 6.89
C ASP A 7 -16.75 -17.91 8.32
N SER A 8 -16.57 -16.64 8.65
CA SER A 8 -17.43 -16.02 9.65
C SER A 8 -18.84 -15.93 9.05
N PRO A 9 -19.91 -16.25 9.77
CA PRO A 9 -21.27 -16.09 9.27
C PRO A 9 -21.46 -14.67 8.78
N ALA A 10 -22.07 -14.50 7.61
CA ALA A 10 -22.40 -13.21 7.03
C ALA A 10 -23.16 -12.39 8.08
N THR A 11 -22.46 -11.47 8.71
CA THR A 11 -23.10 -10.53 9.65
C THR A 11 -23.93 -9.58 8.81
N THR A 12 -25.22 -9.51 9.10
CA THR A 12 -26.13 -8.50 8.53
C THR A 12 -25.43 -7.13 8.63
N PRO A 13 -25.40 -6.33 7.55
CA PRO A 13 -24.83 -4.99 7.63
C PRO A 13 -25.49 -4.19 8.75
N PRO A 14 -24.77 -3.31 9.44
CA PRO A 14 -25.35 -2.50 10.52
C PRO A 14 -26.43 -1.57 9.97
N ASP A 15 -27.41 -1.25 10.81
CA ASP A 15 -28.41 -0.23 10.50
C ASP A 15 -27.73 1.14 10.39
N LEU A 16 -28.18 1.97 9.45
CA LEU A 16 -27.63 3.31 9.24
C LEU A 16 -27.82 4.21 10.47
N ASP A 17 -28.93 4.06 11.21
CA ASP A 17 -29.17 4.85 12.43
C ASP A 17 -28.20 4.45 13.56
N ASP A 18 -27.84 3.17 13.66
CA ASP A 18 -26.80 2.72 14.61
C ASP A 18 -25.41 3.22 14.19
N VAL A 19 -25.14 3.33 12.89
CA VAL A 19 -23.88 3.92 12.38
C VAL A 19 -23.83 5.42 12.67
N ARG A 20 -24.92 6.16 12.44
CA ARG A 20 -25.02 7.59 12.79
C ARG A 20 -24.86 7.84 14.28
N TRP A 21 -25.49 6.98 15.11
CA TRP A 21 -25.24 7.03 16.54
C TRP A 21 -23.78 6.81 16.89
N LEU A 22 -23.13 5.78 16.27
CA LEU A 22 -21.74 5.43 16.51
C LEU A 22 -20.76 6.59 16.20
N THR A 23 -21.06 7.37 15.15
CA THR A 23 -20.26 8.53 14.71
C THR A 23 -20.59 9.83 15.45
N SER A 24 -21.61 9.82 16.33
CA SER A 24 -22.06 10.99 17.09
C SER A 24 -21.20 11.22 18.36
N ALA A 25 -21.30 12.43 18.91
CA ALA A 25 -20.64 12.78 20.17
C ALA A 25 -21.05 11.83 21.34
N ALA A 26 -22.29 11.34 21.34
CA ALA A 26 -22.79 10.44 22.38
C ALA A 26 -22.07 9.09 22.45
N ALA A 27 -21.47 8.62 21.35
CA ALA A 27 -20.73 7.35 21.33
C ALA A 27 -19.23 7.51 21.62
N ILE A 28 -18.67 8.71 21.58
CA ILE A 28 -17.21 8.93 21.73
C ILE A 28 -16.72 8.47 23.11
N ASP A 29 -17.42 8.84 24.17
CA ASP A 29 -17.04 8.44 25.53
C ASP A 29 -17.15 6.92 25.74
N ILE A 30 -18.18 6.32 25.14
CA ILE A 30 -18.38 4.86 25.17
C ILE A 30 -17.25 4.13 24.43
N LEU A 31 -16.85 4.62 23.26
CA LEU A 31 -15.71 4.07 22.51
C LEU A 31 -14.40 4.19 23.30
N THR A 32 -14.19 5.31 23.97
CA THR A 32 -13.02 5.53 24.83
C THR A 32 -13.01 4.53 26.00
N GLN A 33 -14.13 4.39 26.70
CA GLN A 33 -14.29 3.42 27.77
C GLN A 33 -14.09 1.97 27.27
N ALA A 34 -14.69 1.63 26.13
CA ALA A 34 -14.58 0.30 25.53
C ALA A 34 -13.14 -0.08 25.17
N THR A 35 -12.32 0.89 24.80
CA THR A 35 -10.88 0.66 24.51
C THR A 35 -10.11 0.24 25.78
N ALA A 36 -10.53 0.70 26.96
CA ALA A 36 -9.91 0.34 28.24
C ALA A 36 -10.40 -0.98 28.82
N LEU A 37 -11.46 -1.58 28.27
CA LEU A 37 -11.99 -2.86 28.75
C LEU A 37 -10.99 -4.00 28.49
N THR A 38 -10.76 -4.81 29.54
CA THR A 38 -9.90 -6.01 29.50
C THR A 38 -10.71 -7.28 29.61
N GLY A 39 -10.10 -8.41 29.27
CA GLY A 39 -10.71 -9.74 29.34
C GLY A 39 -11.28 -10.23 28.01
N GLU A 40 -11.93 -11.37 28.05
CA GLU A 40 -12.53 -12.03 26.89
C GLU A 40 -13.61 -11.18 26.22
N LEU A 41 -13.76 -11.29 24.89
CA LEU A 41 -14.74 -10.52 24.11
C LEU A 41 -16.17 -10.64 24.67
N THR A 42 -16.56 -11.85 25.12
CA THR A 42 -17.86 -12.12 25.72
C THR A 42 -18.12 -11.31 26.99
N THR A 43 -17.09 -11.17 27.83
CA THR A 43 -17.16 -10.37 29.08
C THR A 43 -17.29 -8.89 28.76
N ARG A 44 -16.49 -8.37 27.84
CA ARG A 44 -16.55 -6.97 27.38
C ARG A 44 -17.89 -6.61 26.75
N LEU A 45 -18.44 -7.52 25.92
CA LEU A 45 -19.78 -7.33 25.34
C LEU A 45 -20.87 -7.32 26.42
N LYS A 46 -20.78 -8.18 27.44
CA LYS A 46 -21.73 -8.21 28.56
C LYS A 46 -21.72 -6.89 29.34
N GLN A 47 -20.56 -6.31 29.56
CA GLN A 47 -20.43 -4.99 30.24
C GLN A 47 -21.11 -3.89 29.41
N LEU A 48 -20.84 -3.81 28.11
CA LEU A 48 -21.44 -2.80 27.22
C LEU A 48 -22.97 -2.94 27.10
N ARG A 49 -23.50 -4.17 27.11
CA ARG A 49 -24.96 -4.44 27.07
C ARG A 49 -25.70 -3.98 28.30
N GLY A 50 -25.00 -3.59 29.37
CA GLY A 50 -25.61 -2.94 30.52
C GLY A 50 -26.23 -1.57 30.18
N SER A 51 -25.72 -0.91 29.13
CA SER A 51 -26.16 0.44 28.70
C SER A 51 -26.51 0.56 27.21
N LEU A 52 -26.20 -0.46 26.40
CA LEU A 52 -26.36 -0.46 24.96
C LEU A 52 -27.20 -1.64 24.47
N SER A 53 -27.83 -1.48 23.31
CA SER A 53 -28.40 -2.63 22.58
C SER A 53 -27.30 -3.63 22.20
N PRO A 54 -27.64 -4.91 21.97
CA PRO A 54 -26.69 -5.91 21.52
C PRO A 54 -25.96 -5.52 20.23
N GLU A 55 -26.65 -4.84 19.32
CA GLU A 55 -26.14 -4.38 18.02
C GLU A 55 -25.09 -3.28 18.22
N ARG A 56 -25.42 -2.23 19.00
CA ARG A 56 -24.50 -1.13 19.34
C ARG A 56 -23.29 -1.61 20.12
N ALA A 57 -23.46 -2.54 21.06
CA ALA A 57 -22.34 -3.13 21.80
C ALA A 57 -21.36 -3.86 20.85
N ARG A 58 -21.89 -4.60 19.84
CA ARG A 58 -21.03 -5.24 18.82
C ARG A 58 -20.32 -4.23 17.96
N LEU A 59 -21.02 -3.18 17.48
CA LEU A 59 -20.40 -2.12 16.69
C LEU A 59 -19.26 -1.42 17.42
N VAL A 60 -19.46 -1.08 18.69
CA VAL A 60 -18.42 -0.48 19.55
C VAL A 60 -17.21 -1.40 19.65
N MET A 61 -17.39 -2.69 19.95
CA MET A 61 -16.28 -3.63 20.06
C MET A 61 -15.57 -3.85 18.73
N GLN A 62 -16.31 -3.88 17.61
CA GLN A 62 -15.73 -3.94 16.27
C GLN A 62 -14.87 -2.73 15.97
N GLN A 63 -15.30 -1.52 16.35
CA GLN A 63 -14.47 -0.31 16.18
C GLN A 63 -13.20 -0.37 17.01
N VAL A 64 -13.24 -0.84 18.25
CA VAL A 64 -12.03 -1.00 19.08
C VAL A 64 -11.01 -1.90 18.37
N GLU A 65 -11.43 -3.04 17.83
CA GLU A 65 -10.55 -3.96 17.09
C GLU A 65 -10.01 -3.32 15.80
N LEU A 66 -10.89 -2.72 14.98
CA LEU A 66 -10.50 -2.13 13.71
C LEU A 66 -9.55 -0.94 13.88
N ARG A 67 -9.74 -0.12 14.91
CA ARG A 67 -8.84 0.99 15.27
C ARG A 67 -7.45 0.51 15.62
N GLN A 68 -7.31 -0.60 16.35
CA GLN A 68 -6.00 -1.21 16.66
C GLN A 68 -5.29 -1.67 15.38
N ARG A 69 -6.02 -2.32 14.47
CA ARG A 69 -5.47 -2.79 13.17
C ARG A 69 -5.13 -1.65 12.21
N ALA A 70 -5.78 -0.51 12.37
CA ALA A 70 -5.60 0.66 11.50
C ALA A 70 -4.34 1.50 11.82
N ARG A 71 -3.67 1.28 12.96
CA ARG A 71 -2.54 2.10 13.43
C ARG A 71 -1.38 2.20 12.44
N ASP A 72 -1.12 1.13 11.69
CA ASP A 72 -0.06 1.11 10.67
C ASP A 72 -0.44 1.87 9.39
N LYS A 73 -1.75 2.20 9.24
CA LYS A 73 -2.28 2.89 8.06
C LYS A 73 -2.60 4.36 8.29
N PHE A 74 -3.01 4.74 9.53
CA PHE A 74 -3.54 6.06 9.81
C PHE A 74 -3.04 6.63 11.14
N SER A 75 -2.59 7.88 11.11
CA SER A 75 -2.13 8.60 12.31
C SER A 75 -3.23 8.84 13.33
N ALA A 76 -4.47 8.99 12.86
CA ALA A 76 -5.67 9.22 13.68
C ALA A 76 -6.50 7.96 13.90
N ALA A 77 -5.93 6.76 13.67
CA ALA A 77 -6.63 5.47 13.70
C ALA A 77 -7.53 5.29 14.94
N GLU A 78 -7.10 5.76 16.11
CA GLU A 78 -7.84 5.63 17.37
C GLU A 78 -9.16 6.43 17.42
N ARG A 79 -9.32 7.41 16.53
CA ARG A 79 -10.51 8.27 16.44
C ARG A 79 -11.34 8.02 15.18
N MET A 80 -10.76 7.38 14.17
CA MET A 80 -11.42 7.07 12.90
C MET A 80 -12.48 5.97 13.06
N PHE A 81 -13.30 5.84 12.02
CA PHE A 81 -14.36 4.83 11.91
C PHE A 81 -14.14 3.96 10.70
N PHE A 82 -14.38 2.65 10.85
CA PHE A 82 -14.06 1.64 9.85
C PHE A 82 -15.17 0.60 9.71
N THR A 83 -15.40 0.15 8.47
CA THR A 83 -15.90 -1.20 8.24
C THR A 83 -14.73 -2.16 8.06
N PRO A 84 -14.87 -3.48 8.26
CA PRO A 84 -13.81 -4.44 7.99
C PRO A 84 -13.27 -4.33 6.55
N THR A 85 -14.17 -4.27 5.57
CA THR A 85 -13.84 -4.11 4.15
C THR A 85 -13.22 -2.74 3.88
N GLY A 86 -13.80 -1.66 4.45
CA GLY A 86 -13.28 -0.30 4.30
C GLY A 86 -11.86 -0.15 4.81
N LEU A 87 -11.51 -0.75 5.95
CA LEU A 87 -10.13 -0.76 6.44
C LEU A 87 -9.18 -1.56 5.52
N GLU A 88 -9.62 -2.72 5.02
CA GLU A 88 -8.79 -3.55 4.12
C GLU A 88 -8.48 -2.80 2.81
N GLN A 89 -9.49 -2.16 2.21
CA GLN A 89 -9.42 -1.53 0.90
C GLN A 89 -8.84 -0.10 0.94
N SER A 90 -8.94 0.59 2.08
CA SER A 90 -8.47 1.98 2.19
C SER A 90 -6.97 2.11 1.89
N THR A 91 -6.63 3.17 1.21
CA THR A 91 -5.24 3.62 1.03
C THR A 91 -4.65 4.06 2.37
N ASP A 92 -3.41 3.72 2.66
CA ASP A 92 -2.73 4.26 3.83
C ASP A 92 -2.43 5.75 3.67
N GLU A 93 -2.34 6.47 4.80
CA GLU A 93 -2.26 7.93 4.84
C GLU A 93 -1.04 8.50 4.09
N ILE A 94 0.11 7.81 4.12
CA ILE A 94 1.33 8.24 3.39
C ILE A 94 1.10 8.14 1.88
N VAL A 95 0.56 7.02 1.40
CA VAL A 95 0.29 6.84 -0.03
C VAL A 95 -0.80 7.80 -0.52
N ALA A 96 -1.85 8.02 0.27
CA ALA A 96 -2.91 8.97 -0.04
C ALA A 96 -2.35 10.41 -0.15
N THR A 97 -1.54 10.83 0.82
CA THR A 97 -0.90 12.16 0.83
C THR A 97 0.05 12.34 -0.37
N TYR A 98 0.84 11.34 -0.69
CA TYR A 98 1.70 11.36 -1.87
C TYR A 98 0.90 11.56 -3.16
N LYS A 99 -0.16 10.77 -3.36
CA LYS A 99 -1.03 10.89 -4.55
C LYS A 99 -1.72 12.24 -4.62
N ALA A 100 -2.26 12.71 -3.51
CA ALA A 100 -2.98 13.98 -3.44
C ALA A 100 -2.11 15.17 -3.90
N ALA A 101 -0.80 15.12 -3.72
CA ALA A 101 0.10 16.19 -4.18
C ALA A 101 0.00 16.50 -5.68
N ARG A 102 -0.41 15.52 -6.53
CA ARG A 102 -0.64 15.76 -7.95
C ARG A 102 -1.90 16.58 -8.26
N PHE A 103 -2.78 16.75 -7.28
CA PHE A 103 -3.96 17.61 -7.37
C PHE A 103 -3.69 19.06 -6.92
N ALA A 104 -2.43 19.39 -6.61
CA ALA A 104 -2.08 20.75 -6.21
C ALA A 104 -2.52 21.80 -7.24
N GLY A 105 -3.05 22.93 -6.75
CA GLY A 105 -3.59 24.00 -7.58
C GLY A 105 -5.02 23.79 -8.08
N ARG A 106 -5.68 22.66 -7.73
CA ARG A 106 -7.10 22.40 -8.04
C ARG A 106 -7.97 22.94 -6.92
N THR A 107 -9.06 23.61 -7.31
CA THR A 107 -10.00 24.23 -6.37
C THR A 107 -11.25 23.39 -6.13
N SER A 108 -11.57 22.45 -7.02
CA SER A 108 -12.68 21.50 -6.90
C SER A 108 -12.19 20.10 -7.27
N VAL A 109 -12.15 19.18 -6.28
CA VAL A 109 -11.68 17.81 -6.48
C VAL A 109 -12.77 16.84 -6.06
N TYR A 110 -13.04 15.84 -6.91
CA TYR A 110 -13.96 14.76 -6.59
C TYR A 110 -13.19 13.46 -6.25
N ASP A 111 -13.63 12.79 -5.18
CA ASP A 111 -13.18 11.43 -4.81
C ASP A 111 -14.32 10.45 -5.02
N LEU A 112 -14.23 9.67 -6.07
CA LEU A 112 -15.28 8.77 -6.55
C LEU A 112 -15.02 7.36 -5.99
N CYS A 113 -16.06 6.72 -5.47
CA CYS A 113 -15.99 5.50 -4.67
C CYS A 113 -15.08 5.71 -3.45
N SER A 114 -15.36 6.78 -2.70
CA SER A 114 -14.49 7.28 -1.62
C SER A 114 -14.36 6.32 -0.42
N GLY A 115 -15.21 5.31 -0.31
CA GLY A 115 -15.23 4.37 0.79
C GLY A 115 -15.31 5.08 2.14
N ILE A 116 -14.37 4.79 3.03
CA ILE A 116 -14.27 5.44 4.36
C ILE A 116 -13.49 6.77 4.34
N GLY A 117 -13.16 7.30 3.17
CA GLY A 117 -12.54 8.62 3.01
C GLY A 117 -11.02 8.65 3.14
N GLY A 118 -10.32 7.53 2.95
CA GLY A 118 -8.86 7.49 3.10
C GLY A 118 -8.11 8.39 2.12
N ASP A 119 -8.48 8.39 0.86
CA ASP A 119 -7.94 9.28 -0.18
C ASP A 119 -8.57 10.68 -0.09
N LEU A 120 -9.89 10.78 0.21
CA LEU A 120 -10.63 12.03 0.30
C LEU A 120 -10.00 13.05 1.26
N VAL A 121 -9.59 12.60 2.45
CA VAL A 121 -8.95 13.47 3.46
C VAL A 121 -7.65 14.10 2.93
N ALA A 122 -6.85 13.34 2.22
CA ALA A 122 -5.62 13.84 1.62
C ALA A 122 -5.89 14.83 0.46
N LEU A 123 -6.89 14.54 -0.37
CA LEU A 123 -7.34 15.44 -1.45
C LEU A 123 -7.89 16.75 -0.89
N ALA A 124 -8.66 16.69 0.20
CA ALA A 124 -9.18 17.85 0.89
C ALA A 124 -8.06 18.76 1.43
N ALA A 125 -7.04 18.16 2.05
CA ALA A 125 -5.90 18.91 2.59
C ALA A 125 -5.13 19.66 1.49
N VAL A 126 -4.99 19.08 0.30
CA VAL A 126 -4.33 19.73 -0.83
C VAL A 126 -5.22 20.82 -1.45
N ALA A 127 -6.53 20.58 -1.60
CA ALA A 127 -7.47 21.57 -2.11
C ALA A 127 -7.57 22.80 -1.19
N GLU A 128 -7.50 22.61 0.14
CA GLU A 128 -7.55 23.68 1.14
C GLU A 128 -6.46 24.72 0.95
N ILE A 129 -5.27 24.32 0.47
CA ILE A 129 -4.14 25.24 0.22
C ILE A 129 -4.53 26.35 -0.77
N THR A 130 -5.42 26.06 -1.70
CA THR A 130 -5.94 27.03 -2.70
C THR A 130 -7.31 27.58 -2.34
N GLY A 131 -7.82 27.33 -1.12
CA GLY A 131 -9.17 27.69 -0.73
C GLY A 131 -10.26 26.83 -1.40
N GLY A 132 -9.88 25.68 -1.94
CA GLY A 132 -10.76 24.78 -2.67
C GLY A 132 -11.46 23.75 -1.78
N THR A 133 -12.26 22.91 -2.43
CA THR A 133 -13.11 21.88 -1.79
C THR A 133 -12.85 20.49 -2.35
N ALA A 134 -13.09 19.46 -1.53
CA ALA A 134 -13.15 18.08 -1.98
C ALA A 134 -14.55 17.50 -1.73
N THR A 135 -15.09 16.78 -2.72
CA THR A 135 -16.38 16.08 -2.57
C THR A 135 -16.20 14.59 -2.75
N GLY A 136 -16.52 13.83 -1.71
CA GLY A 136 -16.53 12.37 -1.75
C GLY A 136 -17.88 11.83 -2.21
N PHE A 137 -17.86 10.79 -3.03
CA PHE A 137 -19.04 10.07 -3.49
C PHE A 137 -18.87 8.58 -3.25
N ASP A 138 -19.86 7.96 -2.63
CA ASP A 138 -19.95 6.51 -2.50
C ASP A 138 -21.40 6.07 -2.52
N ARG A 139 -21.73 4.97 -3.20
CA ARG A 139 -23.09 4.45 -3.26
C ARG A 139 -23.55 3.81 -1.95
N ASP A 140 -22.59 3.36 -1.10
CA ASP A 140 -22.90 2.81 0.22
C ASP A 140 -23.07 3.93 1.24
N PRO A 141 -24.31 4.15 1.78
CA PRO A 141 -24.55 5.21 2.75
C PRO A 141 -23.79 5.02 4.07
N ILE A 142 -23.41 3.78 4.42
CA ILE A 142 -22.59 3.51 5.60
C ILE A 142 -21.14 3.98 5.37
N ALA A 143 -20.59 3.69 4.19
CA ALA A 143 -19.27 4.19 3.81
C ALA A 143 -19.26 5.72 3.79
N ALA A 144 -20.26 6.35 3.19
CA ALA A 144 -20.42 7.80 3.16
C ALA A 144 -20.50 8.42 4.57
N GLU A 145 -21.24 7.82 5.51
CA GLU A 145 -21.31 8.29 6.90
C GLU A 145 -19.93 8.18 7.59
N PHE A 146 -19.20 7.06 7.40
CA PHE A 146 -17.87 6.93 7.96
C PHE A 146 -16.88 7.90 7.31
N ALA A 147 -16.95 8.14 5.99
CA ALA A 147 -16.13 9.15 5.34
C ALA A 147 -16.35 10.55 5.93
N ALA A 148 -17.61 10.93 6.18
CA ALA A 148 -17.97 12.18 6.82
C ALA A 148 -17.42 12.29 8.25
N ALA A 149 -17.54 11.22 9.03
CA ALA A 149 -16.99 11.17 10.38
C ALA A 149 -15.45 11.26 10.36
N ASN A 150 -14.79 10.56 9.44
CA ASN A 150 -13.34 10.58 9.30
C ASN A 150 -12.82 11.95 8.83
N ALA A 151 -13.51 12.63 7.91
CA ALA A 151 -13.19 14.01 7.52
C ALA A 151 -13.23 14.96 8.74
N ARG A 152 -14.24 14.82 9.61
CA ARG A 152 -14.29 15.57 10.89
C ARG A 152 -13.13 15.25 11.82
N VAL A 153 -12.72 13.98 11.91
CA VAL A 153 -11.56 13.56 12.74
C VAL A 153 -10.26 14.22 12.29
N PHE A 154 -10.09 14.44 10.99
CA PHE A 154 -8.94 15.14 10.43
C PHE A 154 -9.10 16.66 10.38
N GLY A 155 -10.27 17.19 10.76
CA GLY A 155 -10.54 18.63 10.78
C GLY A 155 -10.76 19.24 9.41
N CYS A 156 -11.15 18.45 8.40
CA CYS A 156 -11.41 18.91 7.05
C CYS A 156 -12.76 19.66 6.99
N ALA A 157 -12.72 20.99 7.01
CA ALA A 157 -13.93 21.83 6.92
C ALA A 157 -14.42 21.99 5.46
N ASN A 158 -13.54 21.75 4.49
CA ASN A 158 -13.78 21.93 3.06
C ASN A 158 -14.25 20.64 2.35
N VAL A 159 -14.79 19.68 3.10
CA VAL A 159 -15.27 18.39 2.59
C VAL A 159 -16.79 18.32 2.59
N SER A 160 -17.36 17.80 1.50
CA SER A 160 -18.73 17.31 1.42
C SER A 160 -18.74 15.84 0.99
N ILE A 161 -19.74 15.07 1.46
CA ILE A 161 -19.90 13.67 1.07
C ILE A 161 -21.33 13.41 0.65
N ARG A 162 -21.50 12.64 -0.43
CA ARG A 162 -22.80 12.30 -1.01
C ARG A 162 -22.89 10.80 -1.29
N ALA A 163 -24.04 10.22 -0.99
CA ALA A 163 -24.36 8.84 -1.33
C ALA A 163 -25.02 8.79 -2.73
N ASP A 164 -24.18 8.83 -3.77
CA ASP A 164 -24.62 8.89 -5.18
C ASP A 164 -23.90 7.87 -6.05
N ASP A 165 -24.51 7.54 -7.20
CA ASP A 165 -23.83 6.76 -8.27
C ASP A 165 -22.88 7.66 -9.05
N VAL A 166 -21.59 7.28 -9.03
CA VAL A 166 -20.51 8.07 -9.63
C VAL A 166 -20.61 8.17 -11.16
N THR A 167 -21.27 7.23 -11.83
CA THR A 167 -21.42 7.22 -13.29
C THR A 167 -22.37 8.30 -13.80
N SER A 168 -23.29 8.75 -12.95
CA SER A 168 -24.30 9.77 -13.28
C SER A 168 -23.87 11.20 -13.00
N LEU A 169 -22.69 11.41 -12.40
CA LEU A 169 -22.23 12.73 -11.95
C LEU A 169 -21.83 13.63 -13.12
N ASP A 170 -22.05 14.93 -12.96
CA ASP A 170 -21.47 15.95 -13.82
C ASP A 170 -20.00 16.18 -13.43
N LEU A 171 -19.08 15.54 -14.15
CA LEU A 171 -17.64 15.66 -13.93
C LEU A 171 -17.07 16.97 -14.51
N ALA A 172 -17.81 17.70 -15.32
CA ALA A 172 -17.38 19.03 -15.78
C ALA A 172 -17.41 20.06 -14.63
N ALA A 173 -18.14 19.78 -13.55
CA ALA A 173 -18.24 20.63 -12.38
C ALA A 173 -17.00 20.56 -11.44
N CYS A 174 -16.05 19.65 -11.69
CA CYS A 174 -14.81 19.59 -10.91
C CYS A 174 -13.55 19.82 -11.76
N ASP A 175 -12.47 20.30 -11.14
CA ASP A 175 -11.19 20.51 -11.81
C ASP A 175 -10.48 19.19 -12.13
N ALA A 176 -10.60 18.22 -11.22
CA ALA A 176 -10.01 16.90 -11.36
C ALA A 176 -10.72 15.88 -10.43
N TRP A 177 -10.57 14.60 -10.71
CA TRP A 177 -11.19 13.55 -9.93
C TRP A 177 -10.25 12.36 -9.71
N HIS A 178 -10.44 11.72 -8.55
CA HIS A 178 -9.85 10.44 -8.18
C HIS A 178 -10.93 9.36 -8.21
N LEU A 179 -10.58 8.12 -8.56
CA LEU A 179 -11.49 6.97 -8.56
C LEU A 179 -10.80 5.75 -7.95
N ASP A 180 -11.46 5.11 -6.99
CA ASP A 180 -11.09 3.78 -6.45
C ASP A 180 -12.21 2.76 -6.78
N PRO A 181 -12.23 2.19 -8.00
CA PRO A 181 -13.33 1.33 -8.44
C PRO A 181 -13.38 0.03 -7.64
N ASP A 182 -14.60 -0.47 -7.36
CA ASP A 182 -14.77 -1.75 -6.70
C ASP A 182 -14.26 -2.90 -7.58
N ARG A 183 -13.35 -3.68 -7.06
CA ARG A 183 -12.73 -4.83 -7.72
C ARG A 183 -13.41 -6.15 -7.38
N ARG A 184 -14.52 -6.11 -6.62
CA ARG A 184 -15.25 -7.29 -6.14
C ARG A 184 -16.76 -7.19 -6.37
N PRO A 185 -17.27 -6.65 -7.50
CA PRO A 185 -18.70 -6.38 -7.67
C PRO A 185 -19.57 -7.63 -7.53
N GLN A 186 -18.99 -8.83 -7.72
CA GLN A 186 -19.65 -10.12 -7.55
C GLN A 186 -19.07 -10.94 -6.37
N GLY A 187 -18.43 -10.26 -5.39
CA GLY A 187 -17.79 -10.91 -4.24
C GLY A 187 -16.45 -11.58 -4.54
N ARG A 188 -16.03 -11.67 -5.79
CA ARG A 188 -14.72 -12.22 -6.22
C ARG A 188 -13.81 -11.12 -6.69
N ARG A 189 -12.57 -11.09 -6.15
CA ARG A 189 -11.56 -10.11 -6.53
C ARG A 189 -11.09 -10.35 -7.97
N THR A 190 -11.08 -9.29 -8.78
CA THR A 190 -10.56 -9.30 -10.15
C THR A 190 -9.46 -8.27 -10.35
N THR A 191 -8.54 -8.55 -11.27
CA THR A 191 -7.51 -7.61 -11.74
C THR A 191 -7.85 -7.00 -13.09
N ARG A 192 -8.90 -7.46 -13.74
CA ARG A 192 -9.37 -6.97 -15.04
C ARG A 192 -10.26 -5.75 -14.82
N VAL A 193 -9.84 -4.59 -15.35
CA VAL A 193 -10.56 -3.32 -15.17
C VAL A 193 -11.96 -3.35 -15.83
N GLU A 194 -12.12 -4.12 -16.89
CA GLU A 194 -13.42 -4.31 -17.56
C GLU A 194 -14.48 -4.92 -16.63
N LEU A 195 -14.06 -5.62 -15.58
CA LEU A 195 -14.92 -6.26 -14.59
C LEU A 195 -15.00 -5.49 -13.27
N HIS A 196 -14.44 -4.28 -13.20
CA HIS A 196 -14.59 -3.40 -12.03
C HIS A 196 -15.94 -2.69 -12.07
N GLU A 197 -16.27 -2.00 -11.00
CA GLU A 197 -17.45 -1.14 -10.93
C GLU A 197 -17.03 0.24 -10.39
N PRO A 198 -17.13 1.30 -11.23
CA PRO A 198 -17.56 1.30 -12.63
C PRO A 198 -16.64 0.50 -13.58
N SER A 199 -17.21 0.04 -14.72
CA SER A 199 -16.47 -0.71 -15.76
C SER A 199 -15.50 0.19 -16.53
N ALA A 200 -14.61 -0.44 -17.33
CA ALA A 200 -13.69 0.31 -18.18
C ALA A 200 -14.41 1.23 -19.18
N GLU A 201 -15.53 0.79 -19.75
CA GLU A 201 -16.34 1.58 -20.67
C GLU A 201 -16.95 2.81 -19.96
N ALA A 202 -17.52 2.62 -18.78
CA ALA A 202 -18.04 3.72 -17.98
C ALA A 202 -16.94 4.71 -17.57
N ILE A 203 -15.74 4.21 -17.25
CA ILE A 203 -14.58 5.05 -16.95
C ILE A 203 -14.15 5.85 -18.19
N ASP A 204 -14.15 5.25 -19.39
CA ASP A 204 -13.85 5.98 -20.64
C ASP A 204 -14.88 7.09 -20.93
N GLU A 205 -16.16 6.87 -20.67
CA GLU A 205 -17.18 7.92 -20.74
C GLU A 205 -16.93 9.04 -19.73
N MET A 206 -16.50 8.70 -18.51
CA MET A 206 -16.12 9.66 -17.48
C MET A 206 -14.89 10.47 -17.89
N LEU A 207 -13.85 9.83 -18.45
CA LEU A 207 -12.66 10.47 -18.99
C LEU A 207 -12.95 11.40 -20.17
N ALA A 208 -13.95 11.07 -21.01
CA ALA A 208 -14.40 11.94 -22.10
C ALA A 208 -15.05 13.23 -21.57
N ARG A 209 -15.75 13.19 -20.43
CA ARG A 209 -16.35 14.36 -19.76
C ARG A 209 -15.32 15.23 -19.05
N ASN A 210 -14.37 14.61 -18.36
CA ASN A 210 -13.24 15.30 -17.72
C ASN A 210 -11.99 14.40 -17.75
N PRO A 211 -10.99 14.71 -18.59
CA PRO A 211 -9.81 13.85 -18.72
C PRO A 211 -8.82 13.95 -17.54
N ARG A 212 -9.01 14.87 -16.60
CA ARG A 212 -8.07 15.06 -15.47
C ARG A 212 -8.40 14.08 -14.33
N ALA A 213 -7.90 12.87 -14.43
CA ALA A 213 -8.25 11.77 -13.56
C ALA A 213 -7.06 11.04 -12.97
N ALA A 214 -7.23 10.50 -11.76
CA ALA A 214 -6.38 9.49 -11.16
C ALA A 214 -7.21 8.24 -10.84
N ILE A 215 -6.86 7.09 -11.42
CA ILE A 215 -7.60 5.84 -11.22
C ILE A 215 -6.73 4.86 -10.46
N LYS A 216 -7.16 4.48 -9.26
CA LYS A 216 -6.48 3.50 -8.42
C LYS A 216 -6.79 2.08 -8.88
N LEU A 217 -5.77 1.29 -9.08
CA LEU A 217 -5.86 -0.08 -9.57
C LEU A 217 -5.04 -1.03 -8.68
N ALA A 218 -5.26 -2.34 -8.88
CA ALA A 218 -4.38 -3.35 -8.30
C ALA A 218 -2.99 -3.32 -8.97
N PRO A 219 -1.89 -3.63 -8.26
CA PRO A 219 -0.56 -3.69 -8.88
C PRO A 219 -0.47 -4.62 -10.10
N ALA A 220 -1.27 -5.68 -10.14
CA ALA A 220 -1.34 -6.64 -11.24
C ALA A 220 -2.59 -6.44 -12.12
N ALA A 221 -3.16 -5.23 -12.17
CA ALA A 221 -4.31 -4.95 -13.02
C ALA A 221 -3.94 -5.08 -14.50
N THR A 222 -4.94 -5.48 -15.30
CA THR A 222 -4.92 -5.38 -16.76
C THR A 222 -5.98 -4.36 -17.17
N TRP A 223 -5.71 -3.57 -18.18
CA TRP A 223 -6.51 -2.44 -18.62
C TRP A 223 -6.68 -2.43 -20.16
N PRO A 224 -7.63 -1.65 -20.71
CA PRO A 224 -7.78 -1.50 -22.14
C PRO A 224 -6.52 -0.93 -22.81
N GLU A 225 -6.15 -1.50 -23.97
CA GLU A 225 -4.96 -1.07 -24.72
C GLU A 225 -4.98 0.43 -25.07
N ALA A 226 -6.18 0.97 -25.34
CA ALA A 226 -6.38 2.39 -25.64
C ALA A 226 -5.92 3.35 -24.52
N TRP A 227 -5.69 2.85 -23.29
CA TRP A 227 -5.18 3.66 -22.19
C TRP A 227 -3.66 3.77 -22.20
N ASN A 228 -2.93 2.88 -22.89
CA ASN A 228 -1.46 2.80 -22.81
C ASN A 228 -0.77 4.12 -23.08
N GLU A 229 -1.15 4.85 -24.14
CA GLU A 229 -0.53 6.12 -24.49
C GLU A 229 -1.15 7.34 -23.79
N ARG A 230 -2.37 7.19 -23.26
CA ARG A 230 -3.15 8.28 -22.62
C ARG A 230 -2.81 8.45 -21.15
N ALA A 231 -2.39 7.38 -20.48
CA ALA A 231 -2.11 7.38 -19.06
C ALA A 231 -0.60 7.35 -18.77
N GLU A 232 -0.21 7.96 -17.66
CA GLU A 232 1.03 7.63 -16.97
C GLU A 232 0.71 6.56 -15.93
N TRP A 233 1.49 5.49 -15.89
CA TRP A 233 1.26 4.31 -15.06
C TRP A 233 2.22 4.30 -13.89
N GLU A 234 1.72 4.49 -12.66
CA GLU A 234 2.57 4.58 -11.48
C GLU A 234 2.30 3.47 -10.49
N TRP A 235 3.31 2.61 -10.27
CA TRP A 235 3.33 1.61 -9.20
C TRP A 235 3.97 2.20 -7.96
N ILE A 236 3.21 2.19 -6.86
CA ILE A 236 3.62 2.77 -5.59
C ILE A 236 3.90 1.67 -4.59
N SER A 237 5.12 1.67 -4.04
CA SER A 237 5.60 0.74 -3.03
C SER A 237 5.80 1.44 -1.68
N ARG A 238 5.52 0.71 -0.61
CA ARG A 238 5.84 1.08 0.77
C ARG A 238 6.21 -0.17 1.56
N GLY A 239 7.30 -0.12 2.34
CA GLY A 239 7.82 -1.28 3.06
C GLY A 239 8.19 -2.43 2.11
N ARG A 240 8.79 -2.12 0.95
CA ARG A 240 9.18 -3.06 -0.12
C ARG A 240 8.01 -3.89 -0.70
N GLN A 241 6.79 -3.45 -0.51
CA GLN A 241 5.59 -4.07 -1.08
C GLN A 241 4.91 -3.09 -2.03
N CYS A 242 4.69 -3.49 -3.27
CA CYS A 242 3.89 -2.71 -4.21
C CYS A 242 2.43 -2.70 -3.72
N ARG A 243 1.96 -1.52 -3.29
CA ARG A 243 0.65 -1.34 -2.65
C ARG A 243 -0.46 -1.14 -3.67
N GLN A 244 -0.20 -0.35 -4.70
CA GLN A 244 -1.19 -0.02 -5.71
C GLN A 244 -0.53 0.41 -7.02
N LEU A 245 -1.31 0.38 -8.09
CA LEU A 245 -1.09 1.04 -9.36
C LEU A 245 -2.03 2.23 -9.43
N VAL A 246 -1.56 3.37 -9.95
CA VAL A 246 -2.38 4.53 -10.30
C VAL A 246 -2.21 4.83 -11.78
N ALA A 247 -3.32 4.92 -12.50
CA ALA A 247 -3.35 5.46 -13.86
C ALA A 247 -3.68 6.96 -13.80
N TRP A 248 -2.74 7.80 -14.21
CA TRP A 248 -2.89 9.25 -14.24
C TRP A 248 -3.25 9.70 -15.65
N PHE A 249 -4.31 10.50 -15.79
CA PHE A 249 -4.80 10.97 -17.08
C PHE A 249 -4.79 12.49 -17.20
N GLY A 250 -4.76 12.98 -18.43
CA GLY A 250 -4.84 14.39 -18.78
C GLY A 250 -3.81 15.23 -18.04
N GLY A 251 -4.21 16.37 -17.48
CA GLY A 251 -3.30 17.29 -16.78
C GLY A 251 -2.76 16.77 -15.42
N LEU A 252 -3.11 15.55 -15.00
CA LEU A 252 -2.49 14.87 -13.86
C LEU A 252 -1.36 13.93 -14.30
N ALA A 253 -1.31 13.50 -15.56
CA ALA A 253 -0.20 12.74 -16.13
C ALA A 253 0.97 13.70 -16.44
N THR A 254 2.15 13.40 -15.94
CA THR A 254 3.39 14.16 -16.26
C THR A 254 4.21 13.50 -17.35
N HIS A 255 4.03 12.19 -17.56
CA HIS A 255 4.74 11.38 -18.55
C HIS A 255 3.78 10.35 -19.16
N ALA A 256 2.79 10.81 -19.93
CA ALA A 256 1.83 9.93 -20.59
C ALA A 256 2.55 8.89 -21.45
N GLY A 257 2.06 7.65 -21.45
CA GLY A 257 2.66 6.50 -22.11
C GLY A 257 3.88 5.91 -21.40
N GLN A 258 4.33 6.47 -20.28
CA GLN A 258 5.47 5.98 -19.50
C GLN A 258 5.02 5.23 -18.25
N HIS A 259 5.92 4.37 -17.77
CA HIS A 259 5.80 3.73 -16.48
C HIS A 259 6.64 4.45 -15.42
N ARG A 260 6.14 4.45 -14.21
CA ARG A 260 6.80 5.01 -13.03
C ARG A 260 6.80 4.00 -11.89
N ALA A 261 7.94 3.80 -11.26
CA ALA A 261 8.05 3.11 -9.99
C ALA A 261 8.36 4.13 -8.90
N THR A 262 7.56 4.13 -7.83
CA THR A 262 7.73 5.04 -6.70
C THR A 262 7.83 4.25 -5.41
N ILE A 263 8.85 4.55 -4.60
CA ILE A 263 9.04 4.01 -3.26
C ILE A 263 8.81 5.11 -2.25
N LEU A 264 7.90 4.86 -1.31
CA LEU A 264 7.63 5.73 -0.19
C LEU A 264 8.29 5.16 1.06
N SER A 265 9.23 5.92 1.63
CA SER A 265 9.92 5.61 2.88
C SER A 265 9.53 6.60 3.95
N GLY A 266 9.07 6.12 5.10
CA GLY A 266 8.64 6.97 6.21
C GLY A 266 7.65 6.27 7.12
N ASN A 267 7.40 6.90 8.28
CA ASN A 267 6.55 6.36 9.31
C ASN A 267 5.34 7.27 9.55
N ILE A 268 4.25 6.66 9.94
CA ILE A 268 3.08 7.34 10.46
C ILE A 268 3.38 7.64 11.93
N LEU A 269 3.56 8.92 12.25
CA LEU A 269 3.75 9.33 13.64
C LEU A 269 2.38 9.35 14.33
N SER A 270 2.13 8.38 15.21
CA SER A 270 0.94 8.41 16.08
C SER A 270 1.01 9.64 16.97
N GLY A 271 0.05 10.56 16.82
CA GLY A 271 0.01 11.79 17.59
C GLY A 271 -0.22 11.51 19.08
N ILE A 272 0.59 12.10 19.95
CA ILE A 272 0.33 12.17 21.40
C ILE A 272 -0.96 12.98 21.58
N PRO A 273 -1.98 12.45 22.29
CA PRO A 273 -3.19 13.21 22.59
C PRO A 273 -2.81 14.45 23.42
N GLY A 274 -3.10 15.65 22.92
CA GLY A 274 -3.06 16.86 23.76
C GLY A 274 -2.16 17.99 23.32
N GLN A 275 -1.43 17.95 22.24
CA GLN A 275 -0.63 19.10 21.77
C GLN A 275 -0.99 19.54 20.36
N GLY A 276 -1.69 20.68 20.27
CA GLY A 276 -1.67 21.61 19.15
C GLY A 276 -2.56 21.26 17.94
N SER A 277 -3.42 22.19 17.62
CA SER A 277 -4.15 22.32 16.34
C SER A 277 -3.17 22.60 15.18
N GLY A 278 -2.37 21.62 14.80
CA GLY A 278 -1.54 21.69 13.60
C GLY A 278 -2.18 20.89 12.46
N SER A 279 -2.14 21.42 11.24
CA SER A 279 -2.67 20.77 10.05
C SER A 279 -2.12 19.35 9.89
N ALA A 280 -2.85 18.47 9.23
CA ALA A 280 -2.48 17.06 8.97
C ALA A 280 -1.07 16.91 8.37
N ALA A 281 -0.55 17.93 7.70
CA ALA A 281 0.78 17.95 7.07
C ALA A 281 1.96 17.77 8.04
N HIS A 282 1.77 18.02 9.35
CA HIS A 282 2.86 17.90 10.33
C HIS A 282 3.01 16.50 10.94
N ARG A 283 2.13 15.54 10.60
CA ARG A 283 2.11 14.19 11.19
C ARG A 283 2.79 13.13 10.36
N LEU A 284 3.10 13.43 9.10
CA LEU A 284 3.70 12.50 8.17
C LEU A 284 5.08 12.98 7.76
N GLN A 285 6.09 12.16 8.02
CA GLN A 285 7.43 12.36 7.48
C GLN A 285 7.72 11.21 6.54
N PHE A 286 7.78 11.48 5.26
CA PHE A 286 8.15 10.49 4.27
C PHE A 286 8.96 11.12 3.13
N THR A 287 9.75 10.30 2.46
CA THR A 287 10.44 10.62 1.21
C THR A 287 9.87 9.77 0.08
N ALA A 288 9.84 10.32 -1.12
CA ALA A 288 9.45 9.61 -2.33
C ALA A 288 10.65 9.52 -3.28
N HIS A 289 10.99 8.30 -3.69
CA HIS A 289 12.01 8.04 -4.69
C HIS A 289 11.35 7.43 -5.91
N THR A 290 11.56 8.04 -7.08
CA THR A 290 10.85 7.65 -8.30
C THR A 290 11.82 7.40 -9.44
N PHE A 291 11.47 6.43 -10.28
CA PHE A 291 12.10 6.18 -11.57
C PHE A 291 11.03 6.12 -12.66
N VAL A 292 11.25 6.82 -13.77
CA VAL A 292 10.34 6.87 -14.93
C VAL A 292 11.09 6.37 -16.14
N GLY A 293 10.42 5.54 -16.94
CA GLY A 293 11.00 5.03 -18.17
C GLY A 293 10.00 4.25 -19.02
N PRO A 294 10.42 3.85 -20.20
CA PRO A 294 9.64 2.93 -21.02
C PRO A 294 9.59 1.54 -20.37
N PRO A 295 8.45 0.83 -20.50
CA PRO A 295 8.38 -0.55 -19.99
C PRO A 295 9.31 -1.49 -20.75
N GLY A 296 9.99 -2.36 -20.01
CA GLY A 296 10.85 -3.40 -20.55
C GLY A 296 11.56 -4.15 -19.42
N ASP A 297 11.51 -5.48 -19.47
CA ASP A 297 12.04 -6.33 -18.39
C ASP A 297 13.39 -6.97 -18.73
N GLU A 298 13.91 -6.74 -19.95
CA GLU A 298 15.14 -7.37 -20.39
C GLU A 298 16.36 -6.74 -19.72
N VAL A 299 17.05 -7.54 -18.91
CA VAL A 299 18.32 -7.19 -18.27
C VAL A 299 19.40 -8.14 -18.81
N PRO A 300 20.53 -7.63 -19.30
CA PRO A 300 21.63 -8.48 -19.78
C PRO A 300 22.09 -9.46 -18.72
N VAL A 301 22.44 -10.70 -19.12
CA VAL A 301 22.95 -11.71 -18.17
C VAL A 301 24.44 -11.51 -17.98
N ALA A 302 24.89 -11.42 -16.73
CA ALA A 302 26.30 -11.32 -16.36
C ALA A 302 27.02 -12.64 -16.63
N SER A 303 28.31 -12.57 -16.98
CA SER A 303 29.19 -13.74 -17.10
C SER A 303 29.55 -14.37 -15.75
N ALA A 304 29.49 -13.59 -14.69
CA ALA A 304 29.74 -14.00 -13.31
C ALA A 304 29.05 -13.08 -12.31
N VAL A 305 28.88 -13.54 -11.09
CA VAL A 305 28.43 -12.71 -9.96
C VAL A 305 29.55 -11.74 -9.60
N GLY A 306 29.29 -10.44 -9.64
CA GLY A 306 30.20 -9.38 -9.26
C GLY A 306 30.26 -9.16 -7.75
N ARG A 307 30.88 -8.06 -7.35
CA ARG A 307 31.10 -7.71 -5.94
C ARG A 307 29.80 -7.40 -5.18
N PHE A 308 28.77 -6.93 -5.88
CA PHE A 308 27.49 -6.56 -5.27
C PHE A 308 26.32 -7.27 -5.96
N ILE A 309 25.30 -7.60 -5.16
CA ILE A 309 23.98 -7.98 -5.66
C ILE A 309 22.99 -6.87 -5.32
N TYR A 310 22.11 -6.60 -6.27
CA TYR A 310 21.02 -5.65 -6.16
C TYR A 310 19.69 -6.35 -6.34
N GLU A 311 18.78 -6.11 -5.41
CA GLU A 311 17.39 -6.56 -5.53
C GLU A 311 16.50 -5.35 -5.77
N PRO A 312 15.88 -5.23 -6.97
CA PRO A 312 14.96 -4.14 -7.26
C PRO A 312 13.71 -4.21 -6.37
N ASP A 313 13.14 -3.04 -6.09
CA ASP A 313 11.89 -2.95 -5.36
C ASP A 313 10.72 -3.59 -6.12
N ALA A 314 9.69 -3.99 -5.38
CA ALA A 314 8.50 -4.59 -5.96
C ALA A 314 7.78 -3.67 -6.96
N ALA A 315 7.83 -2.34 -6.77
CA ALA A 315 7.27 -1.39 -7.72
C ALA A 315 8.01 -1.38 -9.06
N VAL A 316 9.34 -1.51 -9.05
CA VAL A 316 10.17 -1.58 -10.27
C VAL A 316 9.80 -2.81 -11.10
N LEU A 317 9.67 -3.96 -10.43
CA LEU A 317 9.28 -5.21 -11.10
C LEU A 317 7.85 -5.16 -11.64
N ALA A 318 6.91 -4.66 -10.84
CA ALA A 318 5.51 -4.53 -11.24
C ALA A 318 5.34 -3.53 -12.40
N ALA A 319 6.14 -2.46 -12.41
CA ALA A 319 6.16 -1.44 -13.46
C ALA A 319 6.87 -1.91 -14.76
N LYS A 320 7.45 -3.12 -14.77
CA LYS A 320 8.29 -3.58 -15.89
C LYS A 320 9.42 -2.61 -16.26
N LEU A 321 10.05 -2.01 -15.26
CA LEU A 321 11.14 -1.06 -15.43
C LEU A 321 12.53 -1.69 -15.20
N SER A 322 12.60 -3.02 -15.15
CA SER A 322 13.84 -3.75 -14.88
C SER A 322 14.95 -3.41 -15.88
N GLY A 323 14.63 -3.42 -17.17
CA GLY A 323 15.59 -3.12 -18.23
C GLY A 323 16.13 -1.69 -18.16
N ALA A 324 15.22 -0.72 -18.02
CA ALA A 324 15.58 0.69 -17.98
C ALA A 324 16.41 1.05 -16.72
N LEU A 325 16.02 0.55 -15.54
CA LEU A 325 16.72 0.84 -14.29
C LEU A 325 18.10 0.13 -14.25
N ALA A 326 18.17 -1.13 -14.71
CA ALA A 326 19.44 -1.84 -14.80
C ALA A 326 20.42 -1.16 -15.76
N ALA A 327 19.93 -0.69 -16.91
CA ALA A 327 20.75 0.05 -17.88
C ALA A 327 21.27 1.37 -17.30
N ALA A 328 20.42 2.13 -16.57
CA ALA A 328 20.81 3.38 -15.93
C ALA A 328 21.97 3.22 -14.93
N HIS A 329 22.09 2.03 -14.32
CA HIS A 329 23.13 1.70 -13.36
C HIS A 329 24.23 0.77 -13.89
N ASN A 330 24.22 0.42 -15.17
CA ASN A 330 25.16 -0.54 -15.79
C ASN A 330 25.15 -1.91 -15.07
N LEU A 331 23.96 -2.38 -14.68
CA LEU A 331 23.79 -3.67 -14.00
C LEU A 331 23.39 -4.77 -14.99
N SER A 332 23.75 -6.01 -14.64
CA SER A 332 23.36 -7.23 -15.34
C SER A 332 22.66 -8.17 -14.37
N THR A 333 21.79 -9.07 -14.87
CA THR A 333 21.20 -10.09 -14.01
C THR A 333 22.11 -11.31 -13.84
N VAL A 334 22.04 -11.98 -12.69
CA VAL A 334 22.80 -13.21 -12.43
C VAL A 334 22.31 -14.40 -13.25
N ALA A 335 21.06 -14.37 -13.71
CA ALA A 335 20.47 -15.36 -14.63
C ALA A 335 19.22 -14.78 -15.30
N ALA A 336 18.90 -15.27 -16.49
CA ALA A 336 17.72 -14.79 -17.24
C ALA A 336 16.42 -14.93 -16.42
N GLY A 337 15.62 -13.86 -16.38
CA GLY A 337 14.35 -13.80 -15.64
C GLY A 337 14.48 -13.77 -14.12
N ILE A 338 15.68 -13.65 -13.56
CA ILE A 338 15.92 -13.55 -12.11
C ILE A 338 16.16 -12.08 -11.73
N ALA A 339 15.37 -11.57 -10.80
CA ALA A 339 15.52 -10.22 -10.28
C ALA A 339 16.57 -10.12 -9.15
N TYR A 340 17.74 -10.68 -9.39
CA TYR A 340 18.98 -10.38 -8.70
C TYR A 340 19.97 -9.84 -9.73
N TRP A 341 20.28 -8.56 -9.62
CA TRP A 341 21.22 -7.91 -10.52
C TRP A 341 22.59 -7.82 -9.87
N THR A 342 23.65 -7.70 -10.66
CA THR A 342 25.00 -7.69 -10.16
C THR A 342 25.84 -6.61 -10.82
N GLY A 343 26.87 -6.15 -10.10
CA GLY A 343 27.86 -5.17 -10.54
C GLY A 343 29.01 -5.09 -9.54
N ASP A 344 30.04 -4.32 -9.89
CA ASP A 344 31.27 -4.21 -9.07
C ASP A 344 31.38 -2.87 -8.33
N THR A 345 30.51 -1.92 -8.61
CA THR A 345 30.47 -0.60 -7.98
C THR A 345 29.28 -0.52 -7.00
N PRO A 346 29.48 -0.03 -5.77
CA PRO A 346 28.35 0.15 -4.86
C PRO A 346 27.43 1.27 -5.35
N ILE A 347 26.10 1.00 -5.35
CA ILE A 347 25.05 1.93 -5.75
C ILE A 347 24.19 2.19 -4.51
N ASP A 348 23.97 3.46 -4.22
CA ASP A 348 23.05 3.94 -3.18
C ASP A 348 21.80 4.51 -3.85
N ASP A 349 20.91 3.62 -4.29
CA ASP A 349 19.63 3.96 -4.89
C ASP A 349 18.53 3.30 -4.06
N PRO A 350 17.57 4.05 -3.49
CA PRO A 350 16.46 3.49 -2.71
C PRO A 350 15.59 2.47 -3.46
N LEU A 351 15.60 2.50 -4.81
CA LEU A 351 14.90 1.50 -5.62
C LEU A 351 15.60 0.13 -5.61
N LEU A 352 16.84 0.05 -5.09
CA LEU A 352 17.66 -1.14 -5.10
C LEU A 352 18.13 -1.51 -3.67
N ALA A 353 17.78 -2.70 -3.19
CA ALA A 353 18.48 -3.20 -2.00
C ALA A 353 19.84 -3.75 -2.42
N CYS A 354 20.91 -3.27 -1.78
CA CYS A 354 22.29 -3.62 -2.09
C CYS A 354 22.84 -4.62 -1.07
N PHE A 355 23.53 -5.66 -1.58
CA PHE A 355 24.21 -6.68 -0.78
C PHE A 355 25.67 -6.83 -1.26
N GLU A 356 26.63 -6.65 -0.36
CA GLU A 356 28.03 -6.92 -0.66
C GLU A 356 28.30 -8.43 -0.57
N VAL A 357 28.77 -9.01 -1.68
CA VAL A 357 28.99 -10.45 -1.82
C VAL A 357 30.30 -10.85 -1.12
N GLU A 358 30.20 -11.83 -0.23
CA GLU A 358 31.40 -12.42 0.39
C GLU A 358 31.73 -13.80 -0.20
N THR A 359 30.71 -14.59 -0.54
CA THR A 359 30.89 -15.95 -1.03
C THR A 359 29.76 -16.37 -1.96
N VAL A 360 30.12 -17.01 -3.07
CA VAL A 360 29.20 -17.69 -3.98
C VAL A 360 29.52 -19.17 -4.00
N LEU A 361 28.54 -20.02 -3.70
CA LEU A 361 28.75 -21.47 -3.64
C LEU A 361 27.49 -22.24 -4.11
N PRO A 362 27.65 -23.46 -4.63
CA PRO A 362 26.53 -24.36 -4.86
C PRO A 362 25.75 -24.57 -3.55
N PHE A 363 24.42 -24.60 -3.62
CA PHE A 363 23.57 -24.77 -2.45
C PHE A 363 23.81 -26.15 -1.79
N ASP A 364 24.38 -26.12 -0.61
CA ASP A 364 24.61 -27.26 0.24
C ASP A 364 24.45 -26.81 1.71
N ILE A 365 23.50 -27.41 2.42
CA ILE A 365 23.17 -27.01 3.80
C ILE A 365 24.36 -27.23 4.77
N LYS A 366 25.12 -28.31 4.59
CA LYS A 366 26.26 -28.60 5.47
C LYS A 366 27.36 -27.55 5.28
N LYS A 367 27.67 -27.21 4.02
CA LYS A 367 28.66 -26.16 3.68
C LYS A 367 28.19 -24.78 4.16
N LEU A 368 26.91 -24.44 3.96
CA LEU A 368 26.36 -23.17 4.46
C LEU A 368 26.42 -23.09 5.99
N LYS A 369 26.08 -24.16 6.72
CA LYS A 369 26.22 -24.19 8.19
C LYS A 369 27.65 -23.97 8.64
N ALA A 370 28.60 -24.61 7.99
CA ALA A 370 30.04 -24.47 8.31
C ALA A 370 30.48 -23.02 8.08
N LEU A 371 30.13 -22.43 6.93
CA LEU A 371 30.45 -21.05 6.58
C LEU A 371 29.82 -20.05 7.56
N LEU A 372 28.53 -20.20 7.89
CA LEU A 372 27.82 -19.30 8.81
C LEU A 372 28.43 -19.35 10.22
N ARG A 373 28.87 -20.55 10.67
CA ARG A 373 29.54 -20.72 11.95
C ARG A 373 30.91 -20.06 11.97
N GLU A 374 31.71 -20.27 10.91
CA GLU A 374 33.02 -19.63 10.72
C GLU A 374 32.90 -18.08 10.73
N ARG A 375 31.83 -17.55 10.14
CA ARG A 375 31.55 -16.11 10.04
C ARG A 375 30.85 -15.53 11.26
N HIS A 376 30.59 -16.31 12.30
CA HIS A 376 29.80 -15.90 13.48
C HIS A 376 28.45 -15.29 13.11
N ALA A 377 27.79 -15.83 12.06
CA ALA A 377 26.49 -15.36 11.59
C ALA A 377 25.39 -15.66 12.61
N GLY A 378 24.52 -14.66 12.89
CA GLY A 378 23.40 -14.72 13.81
C GLY A 378 22.10 -14.32 13.14
N PRO A 379 21.69 -13.05 13.17
CA PRO A 379 20.54 -12.60 12.39
C PRO A 379 20.70 -12.94 10.91
N LEU A 380 19.77 -13.74 10.36
CA LEU A 380 19.91 -14.26 9.00
C LEU A 380 18.68 -13.88 8.16
N GLU A 381 18.88 -13.05 7.14
CA GLU A 381 17.92 -12.82 6.09
C GLU A 381 18.07 -13.87 5.00
N ILE A 382 16.99 -14.51 4.57
CA ILE A 382 17.01 -15.47 3.46
C ILE A 382 16.02 -15.02 2.40
N LYS A 383 16.51 -14.83 1.20
CA LYS A 383 15.74 -14.47 0.02
C LYS A 383 15.85 -15.57 -1.03
N VAL A 384 14.72 -15.91 -1.65
CA VAL A 384 14.64 -16.99 -2.64
C VAL A 384 13.95 -16.47 -3.89
N ARG A 385 14.56 -16.72 -5.05
CA ARG A 385 13.95 -16.40 -6.36
C ARG A 385 14.14 -17.55 -7.34
N GLY A 386 13.05 -17.90 -8.04
CA GLY A 386 13.07 -18.98 -9.05
C GLY A 386 13.28 -20.38 -8.47
N LEU A 387 13.01 -20.59 -7.19
CA LEU A 387 13.11 -21.87 -6.50
C LEU A 387 11.91 -22.08 -5.57
N ASP A 388 11.50 -23.33 -5.41
CA ASP A 388 10.51 -23.74 -4.41
C ASP A 388 11.23 -24.11 -3.10
N GLN A 389 11.60 -23.10 -2.33
CA GLN A 389 12.24 -23.24 -1.04
C GLN A 389 11.60 -22.27 -0.04
N ASN A 390 11.21 -22.77 1.13
CA ASN A 390 10.66 -21.95 2.20
C ASN A 390 11.79 -21.29 3.01
N PRO A 391 11.93 -19.93 3.02
CA PRO A 391 12.97 -19.25 3.78
C PRO A 391 12.92 -19.51 5.28
N ALA A 392 11.72 -19.63 5.88
CA ALA A 392 11.58 -19.85 7.32
C ALA A 392 12.04 -21.26 7.73
N GLU A 393 11.72 -22.28 6.94
CA GLU A 393 12.21 -23.66 7.16
C GLU A 393 13.71 -23.75 6.96
N LEU A 394 14.23 -23.07 5.92
CA LEU A 394 15.66 -23.04 5.67
C LEU A 394 16.42 -22.37 6.81
N ARG A 395 15.90 -21.26 7.37
CA ARG A 395 16.49 -20.61 8.54
C ARG A 395 16.55 -21.54 9.75
N LYS A 396 15.49 -22.28 10.05
CA LYS A 396 15.48 -23.29 11.12
C LYS A 396 16.52 -24.39 10.88
N ARG A 397 16.66 -24.85 9.63
CA ARG A 397 17.65 -25.88 9.29
C ARG A 397 19.09 -25.39 9.35
N LEU A 398 19.35 -24.13 9.02
CA LEU A 398 20.69 -23.52 9.09
C LEU A 398 21.10 -23.22 10.51
N ASP A 399 20.16 -22.87 11.39
CA ASP A 399 20.33 -22.67 12.82
C ASP A 399 21.56 -21.81 13.18
N PRO A 400 21.62 -20.53 12.71
CA PRO A 400 22.73 -19.64 12.97
C PRO A 400 22.82 -19.28 14.45
N GLN A 401 24.03 -19.34 15.04
CA GLN A 401 24.27 -19.17 16.49
C GLN A 401 25.13 -17.94 16.81
N GLY A 402 25.53 -17.17 15.81
CA GLY A 402 26.39 -16.01 15.99
C GLY A 402 25.64 -14.72 16.27
N THR A 403 26.32 -13.59 16.09
CA THR A 403 25.77 -12.24 16.35
C THR A 403 25.82 -11.33 15.13
N LEU A 404 26.61 -11.68 14.10
CA LEU A 404 26.78 -10.85 12.92
C LEU A 404 25.64 -11.07 11.92
N PRO A 405 25.03 -10.01 11.39
CA PRO A 405 23.97 -10.14 10.42
C PRO A 405 24.48 -10.57 9.03
N TYR A 406 23.77 -11.51 8.41
CA TYR A 406 24.07 -12.00 7.06
C TYR A 406 22.81 -12.15 6.22
N THR A 407 22.98 -12.06 4.91
CA THR A 407 21.92 -12.35 3.93
C THR A 407 22.35 -13.52 3.05
N ILE A 408 21.44 -14.47 2.83
CA ILE A 408 21.58 -15.52 1.83
C ILE A 408 20.56 -15.28 0.72
N LEU A 409 21.06 -15.10 -0.50
CA LEU A 409 20.24 -15.01 -1.69
C LEU A 409 20.35 -16.35 -2.46
N LEU A 410 19.23 -17.04 -2.57
CA LEU A 410 19.16 -18.34 -3.25
C LEU A 410 18.48 -18.17 -4.61
N THR A 411 19.12 -18.70 -5.63
CA THR A 411 18.60 -18.70 -6.98
C THR A 411 19.24 -19.81 -7.81
N ARG A 412 18.83 -19.90 -9.08
CA ARG A 412 19.41 -20.83 -10.05
C ARG A 412 20.32 -20.05 -11.01
N ILE A 413 21.61 -20.38 -11.03
CA ILE A 413 22.60 -19.86 -11.99
C ILE A 413 23.12 -21.05 -12.78
N ASP A 414 23.13 -20.98 -14.10
CA ASP A 414 23.60 -22.05 -14.99
C ASP A 414 23.03 -23.44 -14.63
N LYS A 415 21.70 -23.51 -14.44
CA LYS A 415 20.97 -24.73 -14.04
C LYS A 415 21.31 -25.26 -12.63
N ARG A 416 22.22 -24.65 -11.87
CA ARG A 416 22.60 -25.07 -10.52
C ARG A 416 21.95 -24.16 -9.49
N VAL A 417 21.45 -24.76 -8.40
CA VAL A 417 20.99 -23.98 -7.24
C VAL A 417 22.22 -23.41 -6.55
N THR A 418 22.26 -22.09 -6.47
CA THR A 418 23.41 -21.32 -5.98
C THR A 418 22.99 -20.46 -4.79
N ALA A 419 23.83 -20.45 -3.77
CA ALA A 419 23.73 -19.55 -2.64
C ALA A 419 24.76 -18.42 -2.78
N ILE A 420 24.29 -17.18 -2.74
CA ILE A 420 25.13 -15.99 -2.65
C ILE A 420 25.02 -15.51 -1.20
N VAL A 421 26.11 -15.51 -0.48
CA VAL A 421 26.21 -15.10 0.93
C VAL A 421 26.88 -13.74 1.01
N GLY A 422 26.27 -12.82 1.71
CA GLY A 422 26.78 -11.47 1.82
C GLY A 422 26.13 -10.66 2.94
N LYS A 423 26.42 -9.37 2.95
CA LYS A 423 25.91 -8.41 3.93
C LYS A 423 25.08 -7.34 3.23
N ARG A 424 23.91 -7.03 3.80
CA ARG A 424 23.11 -5.90 3.34
C ARG A 424 23.86 -4.59 3.63
N ARG A 425 23.87 -3.69 2.63
CA ARG A 425 24.38 -2.32 2.77
C ARG A 425 23.21 -1.34 2.83
N GLY A 426 23.37 -0.22 3.58
CA GLY A 426 22.39 0.87 3.68
C GLY A 426 21.60 0.89 4.99
N ARG A 427 20.70 1.87 5.12
CA ARG A 427 19.97 2.18 6.36
C ARG A 427 18.93 1.15 6.80
N ASP A 428 18.50 0.25 5.91
CA ASP A 428 17.50 -0.78 6.19
C ASP A 428 18.14 -2.11 6.67
N ALA A 429 19.30 -2.04 7.33
CA ALA A 429 19.93 -3.19 7.91
C ALA A 429 19.11 -3.68 9.11
N PHE A 430 18.27 -4.72 8.87
CA PHE A 430 17.55 -5.49 9.91
C PHE A 430 16.52 -4.72 10.75
N ASP A 431 15.45 -4.19 10.15
CA ASP A 431 14.13 -4.12 10.80
C ASP A 431 13.43 -5.49 10.59
N GLY A 432 13.60 -6.39 11.54
CA GLY A 432 13.03 -7.73 11.56
C GLY A 432 12.16 -7.96 12.76
#